data_ef909646bd81a99fe1a3303bf1a17f5a
#
_entry.id   ef909646bd81a99fe1a3303bf1a17f5a
#
_cell.length_a   1.000
_cell.length_b   1.000
_cell.length_c   1.000
_cell.angle_alpha   90.00
_cell.angle_beta   90.00
_cell.angle_gamma   90.00
#
_symmetry.space_group_name_H-M   'P 1'
#
loop_
_entity.id
_entity.type
_entity.pdbx_description
1 polymer ?
#
loop_
_entity_poly.entity_id
_entity_poly.type
_entity_poly.pdbx_seq_one_letter_code
_entity_poly.pdbx_strand_id
1 'polypeptide(L)'
;MGWSMGGGGTLRLASSGRLSAAIPLAPWNTGSNNFNQIDTPTLIFACENDGTAPVSQHASPFYNRIPGATAKAYFEINNGQHSCANGGGSNGGLLGKYGVSWMKLHIDKDDRYNRFLCGPNHAANSAISEYRGTCPY
;
A
#
# COMPACT_ATOMS: atom_id res chain seq x y z
N MET A 1 -5.09 3.62 8.36
CA MET A 1 -4.96 2.38 7.59
C MET A 1 -6.17 1.47 7.80
N GLY A 2 -6.39 0.53 6.88
CA GLY A 2 -7.50 -0.42 6.98
C GLY A 2 -7.29 -1.65 6.11
N TRP A 3 -7.88 -2.78 6.50
CA TRP A 3 -7.79 -4.06 5.81
C TRP A 3 -9.08 -4.39 5.06
N SER A 4 -8.98 -5.04 3.89
CA SER A 4 -10.12 -5.50 3.07
C SER A 4 -11.08 -4.33 2.73
N MET A 5 -12.35 -4.41 3.13
CA MET A 5 -13.30 -3.28 3.01
C MET A 5 -12.78 -2.02 3.71
N GLY A 6 -12.11 -2.15 4.86
CA GLY A 6 -11.45 -1.04 5.54
C GLY A 6 -10.31 -0.43 4.69
N GLY A 7 -9.62 -1.23 3.88
CA GLY A 7 -8.65 -0.77 2.89
C GLY A 7 -9.29 0.05 1.78
N GLY A 8 -10.43 -0.41 1.26
CA GLY A 8 -11.25 0.37 0.33
C GLY A 8 -11.75 1.68 0.93
N GLY A 9 -12.19 1.64 2.19
CA GLY A 9 -12.58 2.84 2.96
C GLY A 9 -11.42 3.81 3.17
N THR A 10 -10.20 3.29 3.40
CA THR A 10 -8.98 4.09 3.51
C THR A 10 -8.70 4.86 2.21
N LEU A 11 -8.82 4.22 1.04
CA LEU A 11 -8.65 4.88 -0.26
C LEU A 11 -9.71 5.96 -0.50
N ARG A 12 -10.97 5.68 -0.14
CA ARG A 12 -12.05 6.69 -0.26
C ARG A 12 -11.78 7.90 0.64
N LEU A 13 -11.30 7.66 1.85
CA LEU A 13 -10.96 8.76 2.76
C LEU A 13 -9.72 9.53 2.29
N ALA A 14 -8.72 8.84 1.69
CA ALA A 14 -7.58 9.49 1.06
C ALA A 14 -7.98 10.44 -0.07
N SER A 15 -9.03 10.07 -0.85
CA SER A 15 -9.57 10.94 -1.91
C SER A 15 -10.24 12.21 -1.38
N SER A 16 -10.51 12.33 -0.08
CA SER A 16 -11.09 13.54 0.52
C SER A 16 -10.06 14.58 0.97
N GLY A 17 -8.76 14.29 0.83
CA GLY A 17 -7.67 15.17 1.25
C GLY A 17 -7.55 15.38 2.77
N ARG A 18 -8.22 14.55 3.59
CA ARG A 18 -8.26 14.71 5.06
C ARG A 18 -7.23 13.86 5.80
N LEU A 19 -6.41 13.10 5.08
CA LEU A 19 -5.38 12.25 5.67
C LEU A 19 -3.98 12.77 5.36
N SER A 20 -3.08 12.68 6.34
CA SER A 20 -1.65 12.95 6.15
C SER A 20 -0.93 11.81 5.44
N ALA A 21 -1.41 10.57 5.61
CA ALA A 21 -0.92 9.37 4.92
C ALA A 21 -1.98 8.26 4.94
N ALA A 22 -1.94 7.35 3.98
CA ALA A 22 -2.86 6.23 3.85
C ALA A 22 -2.11 4.90 3.66
N ILE A 23 -2.59 3.84 4.34
CA ILE A 23 -2.07 2.48 4.18
C ILE A 23 -3.26 1.51 4.02
N PRO A 24 -3.79 1.34 2.80
CA PRO A 24 -4.75 0.29 2.50
C PRO A 24 -4.08 -1.08 2.44
N LEU A 25 -4.64 -2.05 3.14
CA LEU A 25 -4.14 -3.42 3.28
C LEU A 25 -5.10 -4.37 2.58
N ALA A 26 -4.63 -5.12 1.56
CA ALA A 26 -5.45 -5.99 0.71
C ALA A 26 -6.82 -5.34 0.40
N PRO A 27 -6.84 -4.13 -0.18
CA PRO A 27 -8.04 -3.32 -0.27
C PRO A 27 -9.09 -3.96 -1.17
N TRP A 28 -10.33 -3.99 -0.68
CA TRP A 28 -11.49 -4.43 -1.43
C TRP A 28 -12.52 -3.30 -1.55
N ASN A 29 -13.05 -3.06 -2.75
CA ASN A 29 -14.09 -2.07 -2.97
C ASN A 29 -14.92 -2.42 -4.21
N THR A 30 -16.25 -2.31 -4.10
CA THR A 30 -17.21 -2.56 -5.20
C THR A 30 -17.84 -1.31 -5.76
N GLY A 31 -17.65 -0.15 -5.13
CA GLY A 31 -18.23 1.11 -5.62
C GLY A 31 -17.33 1.81 -6.64
N SER A 32 -17.54 3.12 -6.81
CA SER A 32 -16.66 3.94 -7.63
C SER A 32 -15.22 3.81 -7.16
N ASN A 33 -14.33 3.43 -8.07
CA ASN A 33 -12.89 3.28 -7.85
C ASN A 33 -12.13 4.44 -8.49
N ASN A 34 -12.75 5.63 -8.55
CA ASN A 34 -12.10 6.81 -9.07
C ASN A 34 -11.16 7.40 -8.00
N PHE A 35 -9.90 6.96 -8.05
CA PHE A 35 -8.84 7.39 -7.13
C PHE A 35 -7.87 8.39 -7.77
N ASN A 36 -8.27 9.01 -8.90
CA ASN A 36 -7.44 9.98 -9.62
C ASN A 36 -7.35 11.35 -8.92
N GLN A 37 -8.04 11.53 -7.82
CA GLN A 37 -8.00 12.74 -6.99
C GLN A 37 -7.17 12.55 -5.70
N ILE A 38 -6.59 11.36 -5.49
CA ILE A 38 -5.76 11.12 -4.31
C ILE A 38 -4.45 11.90 -4.45
N ASP A 39 -4.24 12.86 -3.56
CA ASP A 39 -2.99 13.59 -3.32
C ASP A 39 -2.29 13.14 -2.02
N THR A 40 -3.02 12.41 -1.18
CA THR A 40 -2.53 11.82 0.07
C THR A 40 -1.48 10.76 -0.20
N PRO A 41 -0.28 10.83 0.41
CA PRO A 41 0.72 9.76 0.34
C PRO A 41 0.13 8.39 0.67
N THR A 42 0.21 7.44 -0.27
CA THR A 42 -0.52 6.17 -0.16
C THR A 42 0.38 4.96 -0.40
N LEU A 43 0.48 4.07 0.60
CA LEU A 43 1.16 2.78 0.52
C LEU A 43 0.14 1.64 0.48
N ILE A 44 0.04 0.93 -0.64
CA ILE A 44 -0.84 -0.23 -0.79
C ILE A 44 -0.06 -1.53 -0.50
N PHE A 45 -0.58 -2.35 0.41
CA PHE A 45 -0.17 -3.75 0.52
C PHE A 45 -1.18 -4.64 -0.20
N ALA A 46 -0.68 -5.53 -1.04
CA ALA A 46 -1.46 -6.54 -1.75
C ALA A 46 -0.99 -7.95 -1.36
N CYS A 47 -1.81 -8.94 -1.63
CA CYS A 47 -1.51 -10.35 -1.39
C CYS A 47 -1.65 -11.10 -2.73
N GLU A 48 -0.56 -11.70 -3.22
CA GLU A 48 -0.46 -12.25 -4.58
C GLU A 48 -1.57 -13.25 -4.93
N ASN A 49 -1.88 -14.16 -4.00
CA ASN A 49 -2.89 -15.20 -4.18
C ASN A 49 -4.20 -14.87 -3.44
N ASP A 50 -4.58 -13.58 -3.42
CA ASP A 50 -5.80 -13.13 -2.78
C ASP A 50 -7.05 -13.55 -3.58
N GLY A 51 -7.77 -14.56 -3.07
CA GLY A 51 -9.02 -15.03 -3.67
C GLY A 51 -10.26 -14.19 -3.29
N THR A 52 -10.14 -13.30 -2.28
CA THR A 52 -11.25 -12.45 -1.81
C THR A 52 -11.20 -11.07 -2.48
N ALA A 53 -10.02 -10.47 -2.55
CA ALA A 53 -9.76 -9.21 -3.23
C ALA A 53 -8.67 -9.41 -4.29
N PRO A 54 -8.96 -10.12 -5.41
CA PRO A 54 -7.97 -10.42 -6.42
C PRO A 54 -7.19 -9.17 -6.84
N VAL A 55 -5.87 -9.27 -6.83
CA VAL A 55 -4.95 -8.16 -7.10
C VAL A 55 -5.27 -7.46 -8.41
N SER A 56 -5.57 -8.23 -9.45
CA SER A 56 -5.92 -7.70 -10.79
C SER A 56 -7.23 -6.90 -10.85
N GLN A 57 -8.12 -7.10 -9.88
CA GLN A 57 -9.42 -6.42 -9.81
C GLN A 57 -9.44 -5.26 -8.80
N HIS A 58 -8.55 -5.30 -7.81
CA HIS A 58 -8.55 -4.38 -6.67
C HIS A 58 -7.22 -3.62 -6.53
N ALA A 59 -6.25 -4.17 -5.81
CA ALA A 59 -5.05 -3.43 -5.38
C ALA A 59 -4.27 -2.81 -6.55
N SER A 60 -4.01 -3.58 -7.62
CA SER A 60 -3.24 -3.11 -8.76
C SER A 60 -3.95 -2.00 -9.55
N PRO A 61 -5.23 -2.14 -9.99
CA PRO A 61 -5.93 -1.03 -10.63
C PRO A 61 -6.14 0.17 -9.70
N PHE A 62 -6.26 -0.02 -8.37
CA PHE A 62 -6.36 1.12 -7.46
C PHE A 62 -5.06 1.92 -7.44
N TYR A 63 -3.91 1.26 -7.31
CA TYR A 63 -2.60 1.90 -7.40
C TYR A 63 -2.42 2.67 -8.72
N ASN A 64 -2.80 2.07 -9.84
CA ASN A 64 -2.65 2.67 -11.16
C ASN A 64 -3.50 3.95 -11.34
N ARG A 65 -4.63 4.06 -10.64
CA ARG A 65 -5.50 5.25 -10.68
C ARG A 65 -5.03 6.40 -9.81
N ILE A 66 -4.22 6.15 -8.79
CA ILE A 66 -3.60 7.23 -8.00
C ILE A 66 -2.64 8.00 -8.92
N PRO A 67 -2.66 9.35 -8.95
CA PRO A 67 -1.80 10.14 -9.82
C PRO A 67 -0.30 9.84 -9.63
N GLY A 68 0.47 9.93 -10.71
CA GLY A 68 1.93 9.72 -10.67
C GLY A 68 2.68 10.80 -9.89
N ALA A 69 2.09 11.99 -9.73
CA ALA A 69 2.64 13.07 -8.91
C ALA A 69 2.45 12.84 -7.40
N THR A 70 1.55 11.92 -7.01
CA THR A 70 1.34 11.55 -5.61
C THR A 70 2.44 10.60 -5.16
N ALA A 71 3.00 10.84 -3.97
CA ALA A 71 3.86 9.85 -3.32
C ALA A 71 3.07 8.56 -3.10
N LYS A 72 3.40 7.50 -3.83
CA LYS A 72 2.70 6.22 -3.74
C LYS A 72 3.64 5.03 -3.84
N ALA A 73 3.35 3.99 -3.08
CA ALA A 73 4.04 2.72 -3.10
C ALA A 73 3.06 1.55 -3.13
N TYR A 74 3.50 0.44 -3.68
CA TYR A 74 2.77 -0.81 -3.78
C TYR A 74 3.70 -1.97 -3.46
N PHE A 75 3.34 -2.77 -2.48
CA PHE A 75 4.04 -3.98 -2.09
C PHE A 75 3.10 -5.16 -2.20
N GLU A 76 3.43 -6.13 -3.04
CA GLU A 76 2.70 -7.37 -3.17
C GLU A 76 3.44 -8.48 -2.42
N ILE A 77 2.74 -9.10 -1.46
CA ILE A 77 3.31 -10.15 -0.62
C ILE A 77 3.25 -11.47 -1.37
N ASN A 78 4.44 -12.07 -1.59
CA ASN A 78 4.62 -13.31 -2.32
C ASN A 78 3.80 -14.44 -1.70
N ASN A 79 3.07 -15.20 -2.53
CA ASN A 79 2.20 -16.31 -2.15
C ASN A 79 1.14 -15.96 -1.08
N GLY A 80 0.90 -14.66 -0.81
CA GLY A 80 -0.02 -14.21 0.23
C GLY A 80 -1.49 -14.48 -0.13
N GLN A 81 -2.24 -15.09 0.79
CA GLN A 81 -3.70 -15.13 0.75
C GLN A 81 -4.29 -13.83 1.34
N HIS A 82 -5.60 -13.61 1.26
CA HIS A 82 -6.25 -12.37 1.72
C HIS A 82 -5.84 -11.89 3.12
N SER A 83 -5.57 -12.82 4.04
CA SER A 83 -5.12 -12.51 5.41
C SER A 83 -3.65 -12.10 5.51
N CYS A 84 -2.88 -12.14 4.42
CA CYS A 84 -1.45 -11.83 4.42
C CYS A 84 -1.16 -10.43 4.98
N ALA A 85 -2.10 -9.52 4.80
CA ALA A 85 -1.97 -8.11 5.15
C ALA A 85 -2.72 -7.72 6.45
N ASN A 86 -3.23 -8.67 7.24
CA ASN A 86 -3.94 -8.35 8.49
C ASN A 86 -3.05 -8.32 9.75
N GLY A 87 -1.73 -8.53 9.58
CA GLY A 87 -0.77 -8.44 10.67
C GLY A 87 -0.70 -9.65 11.60
N GLY A 88 -1.63 -10.59 11.50
CA GLY A 88 -1.67 -11.79 12.35
C GLY A 88 -0.84 -12.97 11.87
N GLY A 89 -0.19 -12.86 10.70
CA GLY A 89 0.60 -13.92 10.08
C GLY A 89 2.11 -13.68 10.11
N SER A 90 2.86 -14.54 9.42
CA SER A 90 4.32 -14.48 9.28
C SER A 90 4.85 -13.17 8.67
N ASN A 91 3.98 -12.39 8.03
CA ASN A 91 4.33 -11.14 7.33
C ASN A 91 4.27 -9.89 8.23
N GLY A 92 3.95 -10.01 9.52
CA GLY A 92 3.84 -8.86 10.44
C GLY A 92 5.09 -8.00 10.49
N GLY A 93 6.28 -8.60 10.43
CA GLY A 93 7.54 -7.88 10.36
C GLY A 93 7.72 -7.06 9.08
N LEU A 94 7.29 -7.59 7.94
CA LEU A 94 7.34 -6.90 6.65
C LEU A 94 6.35 -5.73 6.63
N LEU A 95 5.11 -5.97 7.02
CA LEU A 95 4.09 -4.92 7.13
C LEU A 95 4.51 -3.81 8.09
N GLY A 96 5.07 -4.20 9.25
CA GLY A 96 5.60 -3.26 10.24
C GLY A 96 6.73 -2.42 9.69
N LYS A 97 7.74 -3.04 9.06
CA LYS A 97 8.88 -2.33 8.47
C LYS A 97 8.43 -1.25 7.49
N TYR A 98 7.67 -1.61 6.47
CA TYR A 98 7.28 -0.67 5.43
C TYR A 98 6.18 0.30 5.89
N GLY A 99 5.21 -0.19 6.68
CA GLY A 99 4.15 0.66 7.20
C GLY A 99 4.66 1.72 8.17
N VAL A 100 5.53 1.35 9.11
CA VAL A 100 6.16 2.31 10.02
C VAL A 100 7.04 3.29 9.25
N SER A 101 7.84 2.80 8.28
CA SER A 101 8.68 3.69 7.45
C SER A 101 7.83 4.72 6.70
N TRP A 102 6.67 4.30 6.15
CA TRP A 102 5.74 5.19 5.47
C TRP A 102 5.19 6.28 6.39
N MET A 103 4.75 5.88 7.59
CA MET A 103 4.22 6.83 8.59
C MET A 103 5.30 7.80 9.08
N LYS A 104 6.51 7.30 9.38
CA LYS A 104 7.64 8.13 9.79
C LYS A 104 7.99 9.17 8.72
N LEU A 105 8.07 8.74 7.47
CA LEU A 105 8.41 9.65 6.36
C LEU A 105 7.33 10.72 6.14
N HIS A 106 6.06 10.32 6.08
CA HIS A 106 5.00 11.24 5.64
C HIS A 106 4.29 11.98 6.77
N ILE A 107 4.27 11.44 8.01
CA ILE A 107 3.65 12.11 9.17
C ILE A 107 4.70 12.84 9.99
N ASP A 108 5.78 12.13 10.38
CA ASP A 108 6.83 12.69 11.22
C ASP A 108 7.86 13.53 10.42
N LYS A 109 7.77 13.50 9.06
CA LYS A 109 8.70 14.17 8.14
C LYS A 109 10.16 13.73 8.35
N ASP A 110 10.36 12.46 8.67
CA ASP A 110 11.68 11.89 8.92
C ASP A 110 12.25 11.24 7.64
N ASP A 111 13.04 11.99 6.88
CA ASP A 111 13.61 11.58 5.60
C ASP A 111 14.56 10.38 5.70
N ARG A 112 15.05 10.04 6.91
CA ARG A 112 15.88 8.87 7.14
C ARG A 112 15.19 7.57 6.76
N TYR A 113 13.85 7.56 6.76
CA TYR A 113 13.04 6.38 6.45
C TYR A 113 12.85 6.15 4.95
N ASN A 114 13.17 7.14 4.09
CA ASN A 114 13.08 7.00 2.63
C ASN A 114 13.89 5.81 2.10
N ARG A 115 15.09 5.57 2.63
CA ARG A 115 15.98 4.45 2.25
C ARG A 115 15.37 3.05 2.46
N PHE A 116 14.36 2.92 3.32
CA PHE A 116 13.66 1.65 3.55
C PHE A 116 12.52 1.43 2.54
N LEU A 117 12.09 2.47 1.87
CA LEU A 117 10.98 2.48 0.92
C LEU A 117 11.46 2.56 -0.53
N CYS A 118 12.68 3.04 -0.77
CA CYS A 118 13.27 3.22 -2.08
C CYS A 118 14.58 2.43 -2.20
N GLY A 119 14.88 1.94 -3.40
CA GLY A 119 16.13 1.26 -3.69
C GLY A 119 15.98 -0.22 -4.05
N PRO A 120 17.09 -0.91 -4.32
CA PRO A 120 17.07 -2.25 -4.91
C PRO A 120 16.73 -3.38 -3.93
N ASN A 121 16.70 -3.09 -2.62
CA ASN A 121 16.50 -4.13 -1.58
C ASN A 121 15.14 -4.84 -1.65
N HIS A 122 14.15 -4.22 -2.31
CA HIS A 122 12.82 -4.82 -2.50
C HIS A 122 12.87 -5.97 -3.51
N ALA A 123 13.62 -5.80 -4.60
CA ALA A 123 13.79 -6.84 -5.62
C ALA A 123 14.54 -8.08 -5.11
N ALA A 124 15.38 -7.91 -4.09
CA ALA A 124 16.11 -9.00 -3.43
C ALA A 124 15.30 -9.69 -2.31
N ASN A 125 14.15 -9.15 -1.94
CA ASN A 125 13.33 -9.70 -0.85
C ASN A 125 12.32 -10.72 -1.39
N SER A 126 12.60 -12.01 -1.18
CA SER A 126 11.74 -13.11 -1.63
C SER A 126 10.32 -13.11 -1.04
N ALA A 127 10.07 -12.35 0.02
CA ALA A 127 8.73 -12.17 0.56
C ALA A 127 7.86 -11.18 -0.24
N ILE A 128 8.43 -10.51 -1.25
CA ILE A 128 7.75 -9.53 -2.11
C ILE A 128 7.77 -10.06 -3.53
N SER A 129 6.60 -10.26 -4.13
CA SER A 129 6.45 -10.67 -5.54
C SER A 129 6.50 -9.48 -6.49
N GLU A 130 5.97 -8.32 -6.06
CA GLU A 130 6.01 -7.08 -6.85
C GLU A 130 6.19 -5.85 -5.96
N TYR A 131 7.01 -4.92 -6.43
CA TYR A 131 7.15 -3.57 -5.89
C TYR A 131 6.98 -2.53 -6.98
N ARG A 132 6.18 -1.48 -6.69
CA ARG A 132 6.06 -0.27 -7.50
C ARG A 132 6.08 0.96 -6.59
N GLY A 133 6.68 2.07 -7.05
CA GLY A 133 6.69 3.31 -6.27
C GLY A 133 7.11 4.51 -7.09
N THR A 134 6.79 5.70 -6.59
CA THR A 134 7.17 7.00 -7.18
C THR A 134 8.43 7.56 -6.53
N CYS A 135 9.33 6.68 -6.05
CA CYS A 135 10.60 7.07 -5.44
C CYS A 135 11.41 8.08 -6.29
N PRO A 136 12.17 8.99 -5.63
CA PRO A 136 12.24 9.25 -4.19
C PRO A 136 10.99 9.98 -3.67
N TYR A 137 10.64 9.78 -2.40
CA TYR A 137 9.49 10.40 -1.78
C TYR A 137 9.84 11.70 -1.05
#